data_e8e23e9c0c5f3444aed070ab188d1c57
#
_entry.id   e8e23e9c0c5f3444aed070ab188d1c57
#
_cell.length_a   1.000
_cell.length_b   1.000
_cell.length_c   1.000
_cell.angle_alpha   90.00
_cell.angle_beta   90.00
_cell.angle_gamma   90.00
#
_symmetry.space_group_name_H-M   'P 1'
#
loop_
_entity.id
_entity.type
_entity.pdbx_description
1 polymer ?
#
loop_
_entity_poly.entity_id
_entity_poly.type
_entity_poly.pdbx_seq_one_letter_code
_entity_poly.pdbx_strand_id
1 'polypeptide(L)'
;MKLQHYDIIMAGGGAASRIALYFLQANPSFRNQRILIIEGENNLAQKTWCFWTKNDHPFEHLIAHSWETLEFRSPGFSKAESITPYRYCCIKGSDFNHYFNNEFFPQHPNVALHTSTITSTNRTTGGWTVTTTTEQFSCDLLFSNMTEPVTDDTLYQHFHGWFVEYDAPVFDPKKAVLMDFTAHNKTDFCFFYVLPFSETHALIECTFYSKRIFNAAVYQSEIASYIQTYYGTGFRIVSKEQGAIPLHCAPFPTHSNGNLIKLGQSAGMIKPSTGYAFQRMVEDARLLATSLHLPQRNRRSRPSRFLFYDRLLLNIIREEPRRATYIFQQLFGKSRMQEILTFLDENSQVTDEVKLFSGLPWWPFLKRIKLLS
;
A
#
# COMPACT_ATOMS: atom_id res chain seq x y z
N MET A 1 39.17 10.20 6.96
CA MET A 1 38.09 11.12 7.40
C MET A 1 37.27 10.43 8.45
N LYS A 2 36.92 11.12 9.56
CA LYS A 2 36.04 10.55 10.59
C LYS A 2 34.61 10.52 9.99
N LEU A 3 34.00 9.34 9.91
CA LEU A 3 32.62 9.20 9.42
C LEU A 3 31.69 10.04 10.30
N GLN A 4 30.75 10.77 9.69
CA GLN A 4 29.69 11.44 10.45
C GLN A 4 28.78 10.38 11.06
N HIS A 5 28.61 10.45 12.39
CA HIS A 5 27.86 9.47 13.16
C HIS A 5 26.47 10.00 13.51
N TYR A 6 25.48 9.13 13.46
CA TYR A 6 24.09 9.36 13.89
C TYR A 6 23.66 8.22 14.82
N ASP A 7 22.74 8.49 15.73
CA ASP A 7 22.17 7.44 16.58
C ASP A 7 21.30 6.50 15.72
N ILE A 8 20.56 7.10 14.77
CA ILE A 8 19.66 6.38 13.85
C ILE A 8 19.90 6.84 12.42
N ILE A 9 19.99 5.89 11.48
CA ILE A 9 19.86 6.19 10.04
C ILE A 9 18.61 5.48 9.50
N MET A 10 17.81 6.21 8.71
CA MET A 10 16.72 5.67 7.92
C MET A 10 17.17 5.57 6.47
N ALA A 11 17.47 4.34 6.02
CA ALA A 11 17.86 4.04 4.65
C ALA A 11 16.62 3.96 3.74
N GLY A 12 16.32 5.09 3.10
CA GLY A 12 15.13 5.37 2.32
C GLY A 12 14.14 6.26 3.05
N GLY A 13 13.77 7.40 2.44
CA GLY A 13 12.85 8.42 2.99
C GLY A 13 11.39 8.26 2.59
N GLY A 14 10.98 7.06 2.14
CA GLY A 14 9.61 6.77 1.73
C GLY A 14 8.59 6.87 2.86
N ALA A 15 7.30 6.64 2.55
CA ALA A 15 6.20 6.75 3.50
C ALA A 15 6.44 5.95 4.79
N ALA A 16 6.96 4.72 4.71
CA ALA A 16 7.22 3.88 5.88
C ALA A 16 8.22 4.51 6.86
N SER A 17 9.29 5.12 6.36
CA SER A 17 10.28 5.81 7.19
C SER A 17 9.71 7.07 7.84
N ARG A 18 8.97 7.86 7.09
CA ARG A 18 8.33 9.09 7.59
C ARG A 18 7.26 8.77 8.66
N ILE A 19 6.45 7.74 8.44
CA ILE A 19 5.47 7.24 9.42
C ILE A 19 6.19 6.74 10.69
N ALA A 20 7.25 5.95 10.53
CA ALA A 20 8.03 5.49 11.68
C ALA A 20 8.64 6.65 12.46
N LEU A 21 9.22 7.62 11.77
CA LEU A 21 9.77 8.83 12.39
C LEU A 21 8.72 9.64 13.15
N TYR A 22 7.52 9.81 12.59
CA TYR A 22 6.41 10.49 13.26
C TYR A 22 6.15 9.90 14.65
N PHE A 23 6.05 8.58 14.77
CA PHE A 23 5.84 7.92 16.05
C PHE A 23 7.08 7.93 16.95
N LEU A 24 8.29 7.85 16.39
CA LEU A 24 9.51 7.95 17.16
C LEU A 24 9.65 9.33 17.81
N GLN A 25 9.39 10.42 17.08
CA GLN A 25 9.47 11.77 17.62
C GLN A 25 8.37 12.06 18.67
N ALA A 26 7.24 11.38 18.60
CA ALA A 26 6.22 11.42 19.65
C ALA A 26 6.69 10.76 20.96
N ASN A 27 7.66 9.82 20.90
CA ASN A 27 8.21 9.16 22.08
C ASN A 27 9.39 9.98 22.65
N PRO A 28 9.33 10.44 23.94
CA PRO A 28 10.36 11.26 24.56
C PRO A 28 11.78 10.68 24.49
N SER A 29 11.93 9.34 24.47
CA SER A 29 13.23 8.65 24.42
C SER A 29 14.00 8.90 23.12
N PHE A 30 13.35 9.37 22.07
CA PHE A 30 13.97 9.58 20.76
C PHE A 30 14.11 11.05 20.35
N ARG A 31 13.57 12.00 21.15
CA ARG A 31 13.57 13.43 20.82
C ARG A 31 14.97 14.04 20.72
N ASN A 32 15.94 13.49 21.45
CA ASN A 32 17.31 13.99 21.46
C ASN A 32 18.26 13.15 20.59
N GLN A 33 17.80 12.09 19.97
CA GLN A 33 18.62 11.27 19.11
C GLN A 33 18.86 11.96 17.77
N ARG A 34 20.08 11.92 17.29
CA ARG A 34 20.45 12.42 15.96
C ARG A 34 20.00 11.41 14.91
N ILE A 35 19.07 11.81 14.09
CA ILE A 35 18.46 10.95 13.07
C ILE A 35 18.81 11.48 11.68
N LEU A 36 19.29 10.60 10.79
CA LEU A 36 19.53 10.92 9.39
C LEU A 36 18.56 10.11 8.53
N ILE A 37 17.82 10.79 7.67
CA ILE A 37 17.08 10.16 6.59
C ILE A 37 17.88 10.29 5.31
N ILE A 38 18.19 9.17 4.66
CA ILE A 38 18.86 9.17 3.35
C ILE A 38 17.81 8.78 2.31
N GLU A 39 17.56 9.67 1.37
CA GLU A 39 16.57 9.48 0.31
C GLU A 39 17.20 9.77 -1.05
N GLY A 40 16.96 8.91 -2.03
CA GLY A 40 17.33 9.14 -3.43
C GLY A 40 16.33 10.10 -4.10
N GLU A 41 15.77 9.69 -5.22
CA GLU A 41 14.70 10.45 -5.88
C GLU A 41 13.41 10.40 -5.07
N ASN A 42 12.84 11.58 -4.80
CA ASN A 42 11.59 11.70 -4.06
C ASN A 42 10.36 11.66 -5.00
N ASN A 43 9.81 10.46 -5.19
CA ASN A 43 8.60 10.25 -5.99
C ASN A 43 7.31 10.17 -5.14
N LEU A 44 7.34 10.56 -3.85
CA LEU A 44 6.18 10.48 -2.97
C LEU A 44 5.02 11.37 -3.44
N ALA A 45 5.32 12.53 -4.00
CA ALA A 45 4.31 13.48 -4.47
C ALA A 45 3.39 12.94 -5.58
N GLN A 46 3.84 11.90 -6.31
CA GLN A 46 3.11 11.29 -7.41
C GLN A 46 2.31 10.04 -6.98
N LYS A 47 2.14 9.81 -5.68
CA LYS A 47 1.47 8.62 -5.14
C LYS A 47 0.20 8.99 -4.42
N THR A 48 -0.76 8.07 -4.46
CA THR A 48 -1.98 8.14 -3.65
C THR A 48 -2.02 6.92 -2.75
N TRP A 49 -2.35 7.12 -1.47
CA TRP A 49 -2.57 6.02 -0.55
C TRP A 49 -4.01 5.96 -0.13
N CYS A 50 -4.65 4.85 -0.48
CA CYS A 50 -5.99 4.54 -0.02
C CYS A 50 -5.91 3.46 1.07
N PHE A 51 -6.78 3.59 2.06
CA PHE A 51 -6.89 2.66 3.18
C PHE A 51 -8.28 2.79 3.82
N TRP A 52 -8.65 1.85 4.66
CA TRP A 52 -9.87 1.96 5.48
C TRP A 52 -9.52 1.95 6.95
N THR A 53 -10.33 2.64 7.73
CA THR A 53 -10.19 2.71 9.20
C THR A 53 -11.55 2.85 9.85
N LYS A 54 -11.65 2.41 11.12
CA LYS A 54 -12.83 2.63 11.98
C LYS A 54 -12.60 3.77 12.99
N ASN A 55 -11.36 4.14 13.19
CA ASN A 55 -10.92 5.03 14.26
C ASN A 55 -10.32 6.31 13.69
N ASP A 56 -10.09 7.27 14.58
CA ASP A 56 -9.28 8.44 14.26
C ASP A 56 -7.89 8.02 13.80
N HIS A 57 -7.41 8.70 12.77
CA HIS A 57 -6.15 8.39 12.12
C HIS A 57 -5.08 9.43 12.49
N PRO A 58 -3.81 9.05 12.79
CA PRO A 58 -2.77 10.01 13.14
C PRO A 58 -2.51 11.08 12.06
N PHE A 59 -2.82 10.76 10.82
CA PHE A 59 -2.75 11.67 9.66
C PHE A 59 -4.14 12.11 9.19
N GLU A 60 -5.10 12.30 10.11
CA GLU A 60 -6.47 12.71 9.81
C GLU A 60 -6.50 14.01 8.99
N HIS A 61 -5.66 14.97 9.36
CA HIS A 61 -5.51 16.27 8.71
C HIS A 61 -4.97 16.21 7.27
N LEU A 62 -4.46 15.05 6.84
CA LEU A 62 -3.97 14.82 5.47
C LEU A 62 -4.96 14.03 4.61
N ILE A 63 -6.10 13.59 5.17
CA ILE A 63 -7.11 12.86 4.42
C ILE A 63 -7.78 13.82 3.44
N ALA A 64 -7.50 13.66 2.16
CA ALA A 64 -8.06 14.49 1.10
C ALA A 64 -9.56 14.22 0.90
N HIS A 65 -9.99 12.98 1.09
CA HIS A 65 -11.39 12.56 1.01
C HIS A 65 -11.61 11.22 1.72
N SER A 66 -12.85 10.97 2.16
CA SER A 66 -13.27 9.68 2.71
C SER A 66 -14.67 9.30 2.25
N TRP A 67 -14.88 8.00 2.02
CA TRP A 67 -16.14 7.43 1.58
C TRP A 67 -16.68 6.42 2.60
N GLU A 68 -17.96 6.51 2.91
CA GLU A 68 -18.68 5.56 3.76
C GLU A 68 -19.44 4.51 2.95
N THR A 69 -19.49 4.67 1.63
CA THR A 69 -20.11 3.72 0.70
C THR A 69 -19.07 3.23 -0.30
N LEU A 70 -18.92 1.92 -0.42
CA LEU A 70 -18.11 1.29 -1.44
C LEU A 70 -18.99 0.53 -2.42
N GLU A 71 -18.58 0.55 -3.68
CA GLU A 71 -19.23 -0.17 -4.76
C GLU A 71 -18.27 -1.16 -5.40
N PHE A 72 -18.78 -2.37 -5.67
CA PHE A 72 -18.16 -3.39 -6.50
C PHE A 72 -18.99 -3.59 -7.76
N ARG A 73 -18.34 -3.69 -8.92
CA ARG A 73 -19.01 -3.92 -10.21
C ARG A 73 -18.34 -5.06 -10.97
N SER A 74 -19.16 -5.88 -11.63
CA SER A 74 -18.73 -6.90 -12.59
C SER A 74 -19.81 -7.09 -13.66
N PRO A 75 -19.53 -7.77 -14.78
CA PRO A 75 -20.54 -7.98 -15.81
C PRO A 75 -21.83 -8.59 -15.25
N GLY A 76 -22.95 -7.88 -15.40
CA GLY A 76 -24.27 -8.29 -14.92
C GLY A 76 -24.47 -8.21 -13.39
N PHE A 77 -23.54 -7.63 -12.64
CA PHE A 77 -23.65 -7.48 -11.19
C PHE A 77 -23.03 -6.19 -10.69
N SER A 78 -23.75 -5.48 -9.83
CA SER A 78 -23.25 -4.32 -9.08
C SER A 78 -23.81 -4.35 -7.67
N LYS A 79 -22.99 -3.97 -6.70
CA LYS A 79 -23.38 -3.86 -5.29
C LYS A 79 -22.70 -2.65 -4.67
N ALA A 80 -23.47 -1.69 -4.20
CA ALA A 80 -23.04 -0.59 -3.36
C ALA A 80 -23.54 -0.81 -1.94
N GLU A 81 -22.68 -0.64 -0.94
CA GLU A 81 -22.99 -0.91 0.46
C GLU A 81 -22.26 0.07 1.37
N SER A 82 -22.96 0.51 2.43
CA SER A 82 -22.30 1.28 3.50
C SER A 82 -21.30 0.40 4.25
N ILE A 83 -20.14 0.96 4.49
CA ILE A 83 -19.07 0.29 5.24
C ILE A 83 -18.97 0.77 6.70
N THR A 84 -19.89 1.61 7.16
CA THR A 84 -19.91 2.08 8.55
C THR A 84 -19.87 0.90 9.55
N PRO A 85 -18.98 0.87 10.55
CA PRO A 85 -18.18 2.00 11.06
C PRO A 85 -16.85 2.26 10.33
N TYR A 86 -16.51 1.53 9.27
CA TYR A 86 -15.37 1.85 8.43
C TYR A 86 -15.66 3.09 7.58
N ARG A 87 -14.60 3.76 7.21
CA ARG A 87 -14.52 4.71 6.11
C ARG A 87 -13.31 4.38 5.24
N TYR A 88 -13.46 4.50 3.95
CA TYR A 88 -12.37 4.36 2.98
C TYR A 88 -11.77 5.74 2.75
N CYS A 89 -10.48 5.89 2.99
CA CYS A 89 -9.80 7.18 3.05
C CYS A 89 -8.74 7.26 1.96
N CYS A 90 -8.47 8.47 1.50
CA CYS A 90 -7.44 8.78 0.53
C CYS A 90 -6.52 9.88 1.06
N ILE A 91 -5.20 9.63 1.05
CA ILE A 91 -4.15 10.63 1.29
C ILE A 91 -3.36 10.80 0.00
N LYS A 92 -3.23 12.05 -0.46
CA LYS A 92 -2.37 12.39 -1.61
C LYS A 92 -0.91 12.47 -1.17
N GLY A 93 -0.02 11.88 -1.95
CA GLY A 93 1.42 11.91 -1.66
C GLY A 93 2.02 13.31 -1.70
N SER A 94 1.45 14.22 -2.49
CA SER A 94 1.81 15.64 -2.46
C SER A 94 1.62 16.26 -1.08
N ASP A 95 0.45 16.04 -0.47
CA ASP A 95 0.07 16.63 0.81
C ASP A 95 0.88 16.00 1.95
N PHE A 96 1.07 14.67 1.90
CA PHE A 96 1.94 13.96 2.82
C PHE A 96 3.40 14.43 2.75
N ASN A 97 3.92 14.62 1.54
CA ASN A 97 5.28 15.12 1.34
C ASN A 97 5.42 16.57 1.80
N HIS A 98 4.43 17.42 1.50
CA HIS A 98 4.38 18.81 1.95
C HIS A 98 4.40 18.90 3.49
N TYR A 99 3.54 18.15 4.15
CA TYR A 99 3.48 18.11 5.61
C TYR A 99 4.84 17.75 6.24
N PHE A 100 5.46 16.65 5.77
CA PHE A 100 6.73 16.24 6.35
C PHE A 100 7.85 17.26 6.09
N ASN A 101 7.95 17.80 4.89
CA ASN A 101 9.05 18.69 4.53
C ASN A 101 8.90 20.10 5.11
N ASN A 102 7.67 20.63 5.19
CA ASN A 102 7.43 22.04 5.51
C ASN A 102 6.87 22.26 6.92
N GLU A 103 6.32 21.22 7.54
CA GLU A 103 5.74 21.35 8.88
C GLU A 103 6.45 20.45 9.89
N PHE A 104 6.64 19.15 9.58
CA PHE A 104 7.18 18.19 10.52
C PHE A 104 8.70 18.36 10.73
N PHE A 105 9.51 18.30 9.67
CA PHE A 105 10.97 18.38 9.81
C PHE A 105 11.46 19.70 10.43
N PRO A 106 10.91 20.89 10.12
CA PRO A 106 11.31 22.12 10.79
C PRO A 106 11.09 22.14 12.30
N GLN A 107 10.14 21.35 12.80
CA GLN A 107 9.88 21.22 14.25
C GLN A 107 10.80 20.20 14.94
N HIS A 108 11.61 19.46 14.19
CA HIS A 108 12.46 18.39 14.70
C HIS A 108 13.93 18.59 14.25
N PRO A 109 14.67 19.55 14.83
CA PRO A 109 16.03 19.91 14.40
C PRO A 109 17.06 18.80 14.61
N ASN A 110 16.72 17.76 15.37
CA ASN A 110 17.52 16.54 15.54
C ASN A 110 17.42 15.58 14.33
N VAL A 111 16.55 15.85 13.35
CA VAL A 111 16.35 15.07 12.13
C VAL A 111 16.98 15.78 10.96
N ALA A 112 17.95 15.15 10.30
CA ALA A 112 18.56 15.63 9.07
C ALA A 112 18.05 14.82 7.85
N LEU A 113 17.92 15.50 6.72
CA LEU A 113 17.60 14.88 5.43
C LEU A 113 18.82 14.98 4.51
N HIS A 114 19.25 13.87 3.94
CA HIS A 114 20.33 13.79 2.96
C HIS A 114 19.83 13.18 1.66
N THR A 115 19.88 13.96 0.59
CA THR A 115 19.44 13.50 -0.74
C THR A 115 20.61 12.85 -1.46
N SER A 116 20.65 11.52 -1.48
CA SER A 116 21.67 10.74 -2.19
C SER A 116 21.22 9.28 -2.35
N THR A 117 21.70 8.61 -3.37
CA THR A 117 21.44 7.18 -3.58
C THR A 117 22.33 6.34 -2.67
N ILE A 118 21.73 5.43 -1.90
CA ILE A 118 22.46 4.46 -1.08
C ILE A 118 23.00 3.37 -2.00
N THR A 119 24.31 3.13 -1.89
CA THR A 119 25.02 2.10 -2.68
C THR A 119 25.26 0.83 -1.88
N SER A 120 25.50 0.94 -0.56
CA SER A 120 25.65 -0.22 0.31
C SER A 120 25.36 0.09 1.77
N THR A 121 25.05 -0.97 2.53
CA THR A 121 24.94 -0.94 3.99
C THR A 121 25.75 -2.11 4.56
N ASN A 122 26.70 -1.81 5.45
CA ASN A 122 27.61 -2.80 6.00
C ASN A 122 27.53 -2.79 7.53
N ARG A 123 27.43 -3.98 8.11
CA ARG A 123 27.43 -4.16 9.57
C ARG A 123 28.85 -3.96 10.11
N THR A 124 28.96 -3.26 11.23
CA THR A 124 30.21 -3.05 11.97
C THR A 124 30.09 -3.63 13.37
N THR A 125 31.18 -3.61 14.16
CA THR A 125 31.20 -4.08 15.56
C THR A 125 30.24 -3.29 16.46
N GLY A 126 30.00 -2.00 16.16
CA GLY A 126 29.17 -1.10 16.98
C GLY A 126 27.87 -0.64 16.34
N GLY A 127 27.55 -1.09 15.12
CA GLY A 127 26.36 -0.58 14.42
C GLY A 127 26.43 -0.83 12.92
N TRP A 128 26.22 0.22 12.13
CA TRP A 128 26.17 0.15 10.66
C TRP A 128 26.93 1.29 10.02
N THR A 129 27.51 1.01 8.85
CA THR A 129 27.97 2.03 7.89
C THR A 129 27.05 2.03 6.69
N VAL A 130 26.57 3.21 6.32
CA VAL A 130 25.74 3.44 5.12
C VAL A 130 26.57 4.26 4.14
N THR A 131 26.79 3.71 2.95
CA THR A 131 27.52 4.36 1.86
C THR A 131 26.53 4.86 0.83
N THR A 132 26.68 6.10 0.44
CA THR A 132 25.91 6.72 -0.65
C THR A 132 26.84 7.01 -1.83
N THR A 133 26.28 7.54 -2.90
CA THR A 133 27.08 7.97 -4.07
C THR A 133 28.02 9.12 -3.76
N THR A 134 27.81 9.87 -2.68
CA THR A 134 28.57 11.07 -2.32
C THR A 134 29.36 10.95 -1.04
N GLU A 135 28.83 10.26 -0.02
CA GLU A 135 29.37 10.26 1.34
C GLU A 135 29.15 8.92 2.05
N GLN A 136 29.78 8.77 3.20
CA GLN A 136 29.58 7.64 4.11
C GLN A 136 29.17 8.14 5.50
N PHE A 137 28.24 7.42 6.12
CA PHE A 137 27.73 7.69 7.45
C PHE A 137 27.79 6.44 8.31
N SER A 138 27.86 6.62 9.64
CA SER A 138 27.75 5.50 10.60
C SER A 138 26.54 5.72 11.52
N CYS A 139 25.97 4.63 12.02
CA CYS A 139 24.90 4.69 13.02
C CYS A 139 24.90 3.49 13.96
N ASP A 140 24.26 3.67 15.13
CA ASP A 140 24.03 2.60 16.08
C ASP A 140 22.85 1.72 15.63
N LEU A 141 21.80 2.33 15.07
CA LEU A 141 20.58 1.68 14.63
C LEU A 141 20.24 2.05 13.20
N LEU A 142 20.05 1.06 12.34
CA LEU A 142 19.66 1.22 10.95
C LEU A 142 18.21 0.80 10.73
N PHE A 143 17.38 1.74 10.28
CA PHE A 143 16.08 1.44 9.69
C PHE A 143 16.23 1.30 8.19
N SER A 144 15.70 0.24 7.59
CA SER A 144 15.81 0.00 6.16
C SER A 144 14.46 -0.32 5.53
N ASN A 145 14.11 0.42 4.49
CA ASN A 145 13.03 0.09 3.60
C ASN A 145 13.53 -0.43 2.23
N MET A 146 14.83 -0.73 2.14
CA MET A 146 15.43 -1.32 0.95
C MET A 146 14.81 -2.70 0.69
N THR A 147 14.30 -2.88 -0.51
CA THR A 147 13.61 -4.12 -0.91
C THR A 147 14.61 -5.14 -1.41
N GLU A 148 14.33 -6.42 -1.12
CA GLU A 148 15.05 -7.53 -1.74
C GLU A 148 14.75 -7.56 -3.26
N PRO A 149 15.69 -8.08 -4.07
CA PRO A 149 15.44 -8.28 -5.49
C PRO A 149 14.19 -9.14 -5.72
N VAL A 150 13.40 -8.76 -6.70
CA VAL A 150 12.24 -9.54 -7.14
C VAL A 150 12.68 -10.71 -8.01
N THR A 151 11.93 -11.82 -7.97
CA THR A 151 12.15 -12.98 -8.84
C THR A 151 11.37 -12.83 -10.14
N ASP A 152 11.75 -13.57 -11.19
CA ASP A 152 11.06 -13.60 -12.48
C ASP A 152 9.59 -14.06 -12.39
N ASP A 153 9.24 -14.76 -11.30
CA ASP A 153 7.89 -15.23 -11.00
C ASP A 153 7.03 -14.24 -10.21
N THR A 154 7.57 -13.08 -9.86
CA THR A 154 6.84 -12.08 -9.08
C THR A 154 5.66 -11.55 -9.89
N LEU A 155 4.47 -11.63 -9.29
CA LEU A 155 3.28 -10.95 -9.81
C LEU A 155 3.30 -9.50 -9.31
N TYR A 156 2.99 -8.56 -10.20
CA TYR A 156 2.87 -7.14 -9.85
C TYR A 156 1.41 -6.71 -9.89
N GLN A 157 1.00 -5.92 -8.91
CA GLN A 157 -0.11 -5.00 -9.07
C GLN A 157 0.46 -3.72 -9.67
N HIS A 158 0.07 -3.41 -10.89
CA HIS A 158 0.57 -2.23 -11.58
C HIS A 158 -0.59 -1.44 -12.19
N PHE A 159 -0.46 -0.13 -12.17
CA PHE A 159 -1.57 0.74 -12.47
C PHE A 159 -1.15 2.08 -13.06
N HIS A 160 -2.07 2.69 -13.80
CA HIS A 160 -2.07 4.11 -14.14
C HIS A 160 -3.42 4.70 -13.73
N GLY A 161 -3.40 5.92 -13.23
CA GLY A 161 -4.57 6.68 -12.84
C GLY A 161 -4.57 8.09 -13.47
N TRP A 162 -5.76 8.56 -13.85
CA TRP A 162 -5.99 9.92 -14.29
C TRP A 162 -6.88 10.64 -13.29
N PHE A 163 -6.40 11.76 -12.78
CA PHE A 163 -7.26 12.74 -12.12
C PHE A 163 -7.97 13.54 -13.20
N VAL A 164 -9.27 13.37 -13.28
CA VAL A 164 -10.11 13.99 -14.31
C VAL A 164 -11.05 15.01 -13.71
N GLU A 165 -11.35 16.05 -14.49
CA GLU A 165 -12.29 17.08 -14.11
C GLU A 165 -13.25 17.37 -15.26
N TYR A 166 -14.53 17.53 -14.93
CA TYR A 166 -15.64 17.86 -15.81
C TYR A 166 -16.19 19.23 -15.47
N ASP A 167 -16.79 19.91 -16.45
CA ASP A 167 -17.47 21.20 -16.25
C ASP A 167 -18.86 21.04 -15.60
N ALA A 168 -19.43 19.84 -15.65
CA ALA A 168 -20.74 19.52 -15.07
C ALA A 168 -20.65 18.31 -14.13
N PRO A 169 -21.59 18.14 -13.17
CA PRO A 169 -21.64 16.99 -12.27
C PRO A 169 -21.80 15.67 -13.02
N VAL A 170 -20.90 14.70 -12.77
CA VAL A 170 -20.93 13.34 -13.34
C VAL A 170 -20.63 12.27 -12.31
N PHE A 171 -20.10 12.64 -11.12
CA PHE A 171 -19.72 11.70 -10.07
C PHE A 171 -20.60 11.84 -8.83
N ASP A 172 -20.68 10.75 -8.05
CA ASP A 172 -21.24 10.78 -6.69
C ASP A 172 -20.07 10.80 -5.68
N PRO A 173 -19.79 11.95 -5.01
CA PRO A 173 -18.66 12.07 -4.09
C PRO A 173 -18.86 11.30 -2.77
N LYS A 174 -20.03 10.71 -2.53
CA LYS A 174 -20.30 9.90 -1.33
C LYS A 174 -19.93 8.43 -1.51
N LYS A 175 -19.58 8.01 -2.74
CA LYS A 175 -19.39 6.62 -3.09
C LYS A 175 -18.11 6.40 -3.90
N ALA A 176 -17.23 5.52 -3.42
CA ALA A 176 -16.08 5.05 -4.18
C ALA A 176 -16.36 3.70 -4.85
N VAL A 177 -15.91 3.54 -6.09
CA VAL A 177 -15.90 2.24 -6.75
C VAL A 177 -14.57 1.57 -6.43
N LEU A 178 -14.63 0.50 -5.61
CA LEU A 178 -13.45 -0.21 -5.13
C LEU A 178 -12.86 -1.14 -6.19
N MET A 179 -13.71 -1.80 -6.96
CA MET A 179 -13.31 -2.67 -8.08
C MET A 179 -14.42 -2.70 -9.12
N ASP A 180 -14.10 -2.31 -10.34
CA ASP A 180 -15.01 -2.40 -11.49
C ASP A 180 -14.38 -3.28 -12.59
N PHE A 181 -14.99 -4.43 -12.81
CA PHE A 181 -14.59 -5.39 -13.85
C PHE A 181 -15.43 -5.29 -15.13
N THR A 182 -16.35 -4.31 -15.23
CA THR A 182 -17.34 -4.27 -16.32
C THR A 182 -16.74 -3.90 -17.68
N ALA A 183 -15.69 -3.07 -17.69
CA ALA A 183 -15.10 -2.50 -18.89
C ALA A 183 -13.89 -3.27 -19.43
N HIS A 184 -13.70 -4.52 -19.02
CA HIS A 184 -12.42 -5.12 -19.19
C HIS A 184 -12.26 -5.99 -20.44
N ASN A 185 -11.07 -5.84 -21.03
CA ASN A 185 -10.39 -6.81 -21.84
C ASN A 185 -10.28 -8.18 -21.16
N LYS A 186 -10.60 -9.23 -21.82
CA LYS A 186 -10.99 -10.54 -21.29
C LYS A 186 -9.83 -11.48 -20.97
N THR A 187 -8.56 -11.06 -21.05
CA THR A 187 -7.39 -11.96 -20.95
C THR A 187 -6.65 -11.85 -19.64
N ASP A 188 -6.60 -10.64 -19.05
CA ASP A 188 -5.82 -10.37 -17.85
C ASP A 188 -6.74 -10.10 -16.64
N PHE A 189 -6.20 -10.18 -15.43
CA PHE A 189 -6.92 -9.73 -14.24
C PHE A 189 -6.74 -8.22 -14.13
N CYS A 190 -7.80 -7.49 -14.51
CA CYS A 190 -7.82 -6.03 -14.53
C CYS A 190 -9.14 -5.50 -14.01
N PHE A 191 -9.08 -4.37 -13.33
CA PHE A 191 -10.26 -3.64 -12.84
C PHE A 191 -9.95 -2.16 -12.72
N PHE A 192 -11.02 -1.37 -12.56
CA PHE A 192 -10.91 0.06 -12.35
C PHE A 192 -11.29 0.45 -10.93
N TYR A 193 -10.53 1.42 -10.38
CA TYR A 193 -11.01 2.24 -9.26
C TYR A 193 -11.63 3.51 -9.79
N VAL A 194 -12.70 3.99 -9.12
CA VAL A 194 -13.22 5.35 -9.34
C VAL A 194 -13.38 5.99 -7.97
N LEU A 195 -12.61 7.03 -7.71
CA LEU A 195 -12.52 7.73 -6.45
C LEU A 195 -12.94 9.19 -6.64
N PRO A 196 -14.24 9.51 -6.48
CA PRO A 196 -14.72 10.87 -6.65
C PRO A 196 -14.37 11.75 -5.45
N PHE A 197 -13.71 12.88 -5.69
CA PHE A 197 -13.42 13.90 -4.68
C PHE A 197 -14.48 14.99 -4.64
N SER A 198 -15.21 15.17 -5.74
CA SER A 198 -16.37 16.05 -5.87
C SER A 198 -17.32 15.52 -6.95
N GLU A 199 -18.40 16.20 -7.22
CA GLU A 199 -19.32 15.86 -8.31
C GLU A 199 -18.68 15.98 -9.71
N THR A 200 -17.57 16.74 -9.83
CA THR A 200 -16.88 17.00 -11.10
C THR A 200 -15.46 16.45 -11.16
N HIS A 201 -14.87 16.04 -10.03
CA HIS A 201 -13.46 15.64 -9.97
C HIS A 201 -13.29 14.25 -9.38
N ALA A 202 -12.58 13.35 -10.07
CA ALA A 202 -12.29 12.00 -9.62
C ALA A 202 -10.91 11.50 -10.07
N LEU A 203 -10.37 10.54 -9.33
CA LEU A 203 -9.33 9.64 -9.82
C LEU A 203 -9.99 8.42 -10.46
N ILE A 204 -9.60 8.13 -11.70
CA ILE A 204 -9.97 6.90 -12.41
C ILE A 204 -8.69 6.15 -12.70
N GLU A 205 -8.54 4.97 -12.09
CA GLU A 205 -7.34 4.17 -12.15
C GLU A 205 -7.61 2.80 -12.77
N CYS A 206 -6.80 2.43 -13.78
CA CYS A 206 -6.77 1.11 -14.37
C CYS A 206 -5.67 0.29 -13.71
N THR A 207 -6.03 -0.80 -13.07
CA THR A 207 -5.13 -1.67 -12.32
C THR A 207 -5.08 -3.08 -12.92
N PHE A 208 -3.88 -3.56 -13.20
CA PHE A 208 -3.61 -4.92 -13.65
C PHE A 208 -2.83 -5.73 -12.62
N TYR A 209 -3.03 -7.05 -12.66
CA TYR A 209 -2.18 -8.01 -11.97
C TYR A 209 -1.52 -8.91 -13.01
N SER A 210 -0.22 -8.71 -13.24
CA SER A 210 0.55 -9.54 -14.19
C SER A 210 2.04 -9.60 -13.84
N LYS A 211 2.76 -10.53 -14.46
CA LYS A 211 4.22 -10.63 -14.32
C LYS A 211 4.97 -9.52 -15.07
N ARG A 212 4.33 -8.91 -16.06
CA ARG A 212 4.93 -7.86 -16.91
C ARG A 212 4.17 -6.56 -16.71
N ILE A 213 4.89 -5.51 -16.44
CA ILE A 213 4.37 -4.16 -16.47
C ILE A 213 4.16 -3.76 -17.92
N PHE A 214 2.96 -3.30 -18.27
CA PHE A 214 2.62 -2.94 -19.64
C PHE A 214 3.18 -1.58 -20.04
N ASN A 215 3.20 -1.31 -21.35
CA ASN A 215 3.49 0.02 -21.86
C ASN A 215 2.37 1.00 -21.45
N ALA A 216 2.73 2.25 -21.19
CA ALA A 216 1.80 3.31 -20.79
C ALA A 216 0.61 3.46 -21.74
N ALA A 217 0.78 3.22 -23.03
CA ALA A 217 -0.28 3.30 -24.03
C ALA A 217 -1.44 2.32 -23.76
N VAL A 218 -1.15 1.14 -23.18
CA VAL A 218 -2.20 0.16 -22.81
C VAL A 218 -3.15 0.75 -21.78
N TYR A 219 -2.62 1.27 -20.68
CA TYR A 219 -3.44 1.88 -19.63
C TYR A 219 -4.19 3.10 -20.12
N GLN A 220 -3.53 3.95 -20.93
CA GLN A 220 -4.15 5.16 -21.46
C GLN A 220 -5.35 4.83 -22.34
N SER A 221 -5.23 3.80 -23.17
CA SER A 221 -6.34 3.32 -24.01
C SER A 221 -7.49 2.77 -23.17
N GLU A 222 -7.17 1.95 -22.15
CA GLU A 222 -8.18 1.36 -21.26
C GLU A 222 -8.91 2.46 -20.46
N ILE A 223 -8.18 3.42 -19.86
CA ILE A 223 -8.76 4.50 -19.09
C ILE A 223 -9.64 5.40 -19.97
N ALA A 224 -9.15 5.78 -21.15
CA ALA A 224 -9.92 6.62 -22.08
C ALA A 224 -11.22 5.92 -22.52
N SER A 225 -11.16 4.64 -22.87
CA SER A 225 -12.33 3.83 -23.23
C SER A 225 -13.33 3.70 -22.07
N TYR A 226 -12.81 3.48 -20.85
CA TYR A 226 -13.64 3.40 -19.64
C TYR A 226 -14.37 4.72 -19.39
N ILE A 227 -13.64 5.84 -19.41
CA ILE A 227 -14.22 7.15 -19.17
C ILE A 227 -15.28 7.46 -20.22
N GLN A 228 -14.98 7.23 -21.50
CA GLN A 228 -15.92 7.48 -22.58
C GLN A 228 -17.21 6.67 -22.43
N THR A 229 -17.09 5.41 -21.98
CA THR A 229 -18.21 4.50 -21.83
C THR A 229 -19.14 4.87 -20.66
N TYR A 230 -18.58 5.26 -19.52
CA TYR A 230 -19.33 5.44 -18.27
C TYR A 230 -19.60 6.88 -17.89
N TYR A 231 -18.76 7.83 -18.35
CA TYR A 231 -18.80 9.23 -17.95
C TYR A 231 -18.85 10.19 -19.15
N GLY A 232 -18.73 9.66 -20.39
CA GLY A 232 -18.79 10.47 -21.62
C GLY A 232 -17.48 11.20 -21.92
N THR A 233 -17.59 12.15 -22.86
CA THR A 233 -16.49 13.02 -23.28
C THR A 233 -16.60 14.40 -22.61
N GLY A 234 -15.60 15.26 -22.77
CA GLY A 234 -15.65 16.62 -22.22
C GLY A 234 -14.97 16.76 -20.86
N PHE A 235 -14.08 15.82 -20.52
CA PHE A 235 -13.21 15.93 -19.35
C PHE A 235 -11.84 16.51 -19.71
N ARG A 236 -11.18 17.09 -18.72
CA ARG A 236 -9.76 17.42 -18.77
C ARG A 236 -8.97 16.55 -17.79
N ILE A 237 -7.75 16.18 -18.17
CA ILE A 237 -6.84 15.46 -17.28
C ILE A 237 -6.06 16.51 -16.47
N VAL A 238 -6.24 16.52 -15.16
CA VAL A 238 -5.58 17.46 -14.23
C VAL A 238 -4.18 16.96 -13.88
N SER A 239 -4.06 15.67 -13.56
CA SER A 239 -2.79 15.02 -13.25
C SER A 239 -2.88 13.51 -13.50
N LYS A 240 -1.73 12.84 -13.44
CA LYS A 240 -1.63 11.39 -13.64
C LYS A 240 -0.79 10.78 -12.52
N GLU A 241 -1.11 9.54 -12.18
CA GLU A 241 -0.27 8.72 -11.32
C GLU A 241 0.00 7.37 -11.95
N GLN A 242 1.05 6.70 -11.48
CA GLN A 242 1.39 5.34 -11.90
C GLN A 242 2.19 4.64 -10.82
N GLY A 243 2.10 3.32 -10.82
CA GLY A 243 2.86 2.51 -9.88
C GLY A 243 2.91 1.05 -10.26
N ALA A 244 3.87 0.35 -9.65
CA ALA A 244 3.99 -1.09 -9.70
C ALA A 244 4.40 -1.60 -8.33
N ILE A 245 3.60 -2.48 -7.77
CA ILE A 245 3.78 -3.06 -6.45
C ILE A 245 4.07 -4.54 -6.62
N PRO A 246 5.28 -5.02 -6.31
CA PRO A 246 5.56 -6.45 -6.34
C PRO A 246 4.82 -7.15 -5.20
N LEU A 247 4.08 -8.20 -5.55
CA LEU A 247 3.23 -8.96 -4.64
C LEU A 247 3.98 -10.20 -4.16
N HIS A 248 4.60 -10.10 -2.99
CA HIS A 248 5.38 -11.18 -2.39
C HIS A 248 4.60 -11.92 -1.32
N CYS A 249 4.55 -13.24 -1.45
CA CYS A 249 4.02 -14.14 -0.40
C CYS A 249 5.13 -14.82 0.42
N ALA A 250 6.35 -14.31 0.39
CA ALA A 250 7.42 -14.83 1.24
C ALA A 250 7.17 -14.43 2.70
N PRO A 251 7.52 -15.29 3.66
CA PRO A 251 7.53 -14.89 5.06
C PRO A 251 8.61 -13.83 5.24
N PHE A 252 8.21 -12.67 5.74
CA PHE A 252 9.16 -11.63 6.10
C PHE A 252 9.67 -11.87 7.52
N PRO A 253 10.97 -11.62 7.79
CA PRO A 253 11.48 -11.72 9.14
C PRO A 253 10.75 -10.71 10.03
N THR A 254 9.94 -11.23 10.95
CA THR A 254 9.21 -10.42 11.93
C THR A 254 10.14 -9.89 13.03
N HIS A 255 11.36 -10.37 13.10
CA HIS A 255 12.34 -9.99 14.10
C HIS A 255 13.56 -9.37 13.43
N SER A 256 13.84 -8.14 13.80
CA SER A 256 15.11 -7.50 13.49
C SER A 256 16.17 -8.05 14.45
N ASN A 257 17.11 -8.83 13.95
CA ASN A 257 18.26 -9.25 14.72
C ASN A 257 19.23 -8.08 14.91
N GLY A 258 19.39 -7.62 16.16
CA GLY A 258 20.32 -6.56 16.50
C GLY A 258 19.83 -5.16 16.03
N ASN A 259 20.75 -4.37 15.47
CA ASN A 259 20.55 -2.96 15.18
C ASN A 259 20.06 -2.67 13.74
N LEU A 260 19.35 -3.63 13.10
CA LEU A 260 18.69 -3.45 11.82
C LEU A 260 17.16 -3.62 11.98
N ILE A 261 16.41 -2.64 11.52
CA ILE A 261 14.94 -2.69 11.52
C ILE A 261 14.43 -2.50 10.10
N LYS A 262 13.83 -3.53 9.54
CA LYS A 262 13.16 -3.42 8.24
C LYS A 262 11.84 -2.66 8.38
N LEU A 263 11.49 -1.81 7.38
CA LEU A 263 10.26 -1.03 7.32
C LEU A 263 9.50 -1.27 6.00
N GLY A 264 8.22 -0.95 6.01
CA GLY A 264 7.39 -0.93 4.81
C GLY A 264 7.39 -2.26 4.05
N GLN A 265 7.69 -2.23 2.75
CA GLN A 265 7.70 -3.41 1.89
C GLN A 265 8.70 -4.45 2.37
N SER A 266 9.91 -4.05 2.74
CA SER A 266 10.94 -4.98 3.24
C SER A 266 10.58 -5.65 4.57
N ALA A 267 9.64 -5.07 5.33
CA ALA A 267 9.06 -5.65 6.54
C ALA A 267 7.76 -6.41 6.30
N GLY A 268 7.34 -6.63 5.05
CA GLY A 268 6.12 -7.34 4.71
C GLY A 268 4.83 -6.58 4.99
N MET A 269 4.87 -5.26 5.05
CA MET A 269 3.68 -4.46 5.34
C MET A 269 2.71 -4.37 4.14
N ILE A 270 3.13 -4.71 2.95
CA ILE A 270 2.24 -4.83 1.80
C ILE A 270 1.43 -6.12 1.92
N LYS A 271 0.10 -6.03 1.80
CA LYS A 271 -0.75 -7.22 1.68
C LYS A 271 -0.59 -7.83 0.29
N PRO A 272 -0.13 -9.10 0.19
CA PRO A 272 0.23 -9.67 -1.11
C PRO A 272 -0.91 -9.72 -2.12
N SER A 273 -2.14 -9.95 -1.67
CA SER A 273 -3.29 -10.09 -2.57
C SER A 273 -3.91 -8.78 -3.03
N THR A 274 -3.59 -7.64 -2.38
CA THR A 274 -4.28 -6.36 -2.62
C THR A 274 -3.38 -5.14 -2.77
N GLY A 275 -2.09 -5.26 -2.42
CA GLY A 275 -1.16 -4.13 -2.45
C GLY A 275 -1.34 -3.09 -1.33
N TYR A 276 -2.39 -3.16 -0.52
CA TYR A 276 -2.61 -2.21 0.58
C TYR A 276 -1.51 -2.32 1.64
N ALA A 277 -0.99 -1.16 2.07
CA ALA A 277 0.12 -1.10 3.01
C ALA A 277 0.02 0.04 4.04
N PHE A 278 -0.63 1.17 3.70
CA PHE A 278 -0.52 2.40 4.48
C PHE A 278 -0.96 2.24 5.94
N GLN A 279 -2.17 1.73 6.18
CA GLN A 279 -2.68 1.48 7.52
C GLN A 279 -1.79 0.48 8.30
N ARG A 280 -1.29 -0.54 7.62
CA ARG A 280 -0.41 -1.55 8.21
C ARG A 280 0.94 -0.96 8.64
N MET A 281 1.50 -0.03 7.84
CA MET A 281 2.71 0.72 8.20
C MET A 281 2.48 1.61 9.42
N VAL A 282 1.31 2.25 9.53
CA VAL A 282 0.93 3.08 10.68
C VAL A 282 0.84 2.25 11.97
N GLU A 283 0.17 1.10 11.91
CA GLU A 283 0.03 0.19 13.07
C GLU A 283 1.38 -0.37 13.51
N ASP A 284 2.20 -0.82 12.56
CA ASP A 284 3.52 -1.37 12.84
C ASP A 284 4.47 -0.32 13.43
N ALA A 285 4.48 0.88 12.87
CA ALA A 285 5.31 1.98 13.36
C ALA A 285 4.93 2.42 14.79
N ARG A 286 3.64 2.43 15.11
CA ARG A 286 3.16 2.71 16.48
C ARG A 286 3.67 1.68 17.47
N LEU A 287 3.52 0.38 17.16
CA LEU A 287 4.01 -0.71 18.00
C LEU A 287 5.52 -0.66 18.18
N LEU A 288 6.23 -0.41 17.09
CA LEU A 288 7.68 -0.32 17.09
C LEU A 288 8.17 0.84 17.96
N ALA A 289 7.61 2.02 17.82
CA ALA A 289 8.04 3.20 18.57
C ALA A 289 7.86 3.05 20.09
N THR A 290 6.85 2.28 20.53
CA THR A 290 6.63 2.00 21.97
C THR A 290 7.56 0.93 22.53
N SER A 291 8.15 0.09 21.69
CA SER A 291 8.93 -1.09 22.11
C SER A 291 10.39 -1.09 21.64
N LEU A 292 10.82 -0.03 20.98
CA LEU A 292 12.15 0.00 20.34
C LEU A 292 13.31 -0.16 21.35
N HIS A 293 13.12 0.30 22.59
CA HIS A 293 14.09 0.18 23.69
C HIS A 293 14.11 -1.22 24.33
N LEU A 294 13.15 -2.09 23.98
CA LEU A 294 13.06 -3.44 24.55
C LEU A 294 13.90 -4.44 23.74
N PRO A 295 14.43 -5.51 24.37
CA PRO A 295 15.11 -6.60 23.67
C PRO A 295 14.23 -7.26 22.62
N GLN A 296 12.94 -7.45 22.93
CA GLN A 296 11.91 -7.89 22.00
C GLN A 296 11.08 -6.71 21.57
N ARG A 297 11.14 -6.40 20.29
CA ARG A 297 10.38 -5.28 19.68
C ARG A 297 9.03 -5.76 19.21
N ASN A 298 8.00 -5.02 19.62
CA ASN A 298 6.65 -5.32 19.16
C ASN A 298 6.48 -4.87 17.72
N ARG A 299 6.02 -5.79 16.89
CA ARG A 299 5.71 -5.56 15.48
C ARG A 299 4.30 -6.02 15.19
N ARG A 300 3.70 -5.48 14.13
CA ARG A 300 2.44 -6.01 13.64
C ARG A 300 2.64 -7.47 13.21
N SER A 301 1.95 -8.38 13.89
CA SER A 301 1.99 -9.80 13.53
C SER A 301 1.04 -10.09 12.38
N ARG A 302 1.39 -11.12 11.60
CA ARG A 302 0.53 -11.66 10.56
C ARG A 302 0.32 -13.15 10.81
N PRO A 303 -0.91 -13.61 11.11
CA PRO A 303 -1.20 -15.03 11.18
C PRO A 303 -0.89 -15.71 9.83
N SER A 304 -0.20 -16.86 9.89
CA SER A 304 0.29 -17.58 8.68
C SER A 304 -0.82 -17.98 7.71
N ARG A 305 -2.05 -18.19 8.22
CA ARG A 305 -3.22 -18.53 7.39
C ARG A 305 -3.55 -17.47 6.36
N PHE A 306 -3.37 -16.18 6.67
CA PHE A 306 -3.62 -15.10 5.70
C PHE A 306 -2.60 -15.11 4.56
N LEU A 307 -1.34 -15.42 4.87
CA LEU A 307 -0.32 -15.58 3.84
C LEU A 307 -0.64 -16.78 2.93
N PHE A 308 -1.18 -17.84 3.50
CA PHE A 308 -1.64 -19.00 2.73
C PHE A 308 -2.82 -18.62 1.81
N TYR A 309 -3.82 -17.89 2.30
CA TYR A 309 -4.93 -17.41 1.47
C TYR A 309 -4.47 -16.48 0.34
N ASP A 310 -3.55 -15.56 0.65
CA ASP A 310 -2.95 -14.67 -0.34
C ASP A 310 -2.23 -15.48 -1.45
N ARG A 311 -1.45 -16.50 -1.10
CA ARG A 311 -0.78 -17.39 -2.07
C ARG A 311 -1.78 -18.10 -2.99
N LEU A 312 -2.84 -18.65 -2.42
CA LEU A 312 -3.87 -19.34 -3.20
C LEU A 312 -4.52 -18.38 -4.20
N LEU A 313 -4.92 -17.19 -3.73
CA LEU A 313 -5.57 -16.20 -4.58
C LEU A 313 -4.65 -15.69 -5.70
N LEU A 314 -3.40 -15.35 -5.38
CA LEU A 314 -2.43 -14.89 -6.38
C LEU A 314 -2.12 -15.96 -7.42
N ASN A 315 -2.05 -17.24 -7.05
CA ASN A 315 -1.89 -18.33 -7.99
C ASN A 315 -3.12 -18.47 -8.92
N ILE A 316 -4.34 -18.25 -8.40
CA ILE A 316 -5.55 -18.26 -9.22
C ILE A 316 -5.55 -17.07 -10.19
N ILE A 317 -5.21 -15.87 -9.71
CA ILE A 317 -5.12 -14.67 -10.54
C ILE A 317 -4.12 -14.88 -11.68
N ARG A 318 -2.96 -15.45 -11.38
CA ARG A 318 -1.89 -15.71 -12.35
C ARG A 318 -2.28 -16.71 -13.43
N GLU A 319 -2.93 -17.80 -13.05
CA GLU A 319 -3.18 -18.92 -13.96
C GLU A 319 -4.57 -18.88 -14.61
N GLU A 320 -5.56 -18.33 -13.92
CA GLU A 320 -6.95 -18.31 -14.36
C GLU A 320 -7.61 -16.94 -14.07
N PRO A 321 -7.18 -15.83 -14.72
CA PRO A 321 -7.64 -14.46 -14.42
C PRO A 321 -9.17 -14.31 -14.43
N ARG A 322 -9.85 -14.92 -15.43
CA ARG A 322 -11.32 -14.90 -15.53
C ARG A 322 -12.01 -15.56 -14.33
N ARG A 323 -11.40 -16.64 -13.82
CA ARG A 323 -11.90 -17.34 -12.64
C ARG A 323 -11.70 -16.52 -11.38
N ALA A 324 -10.59 -15.79 -11.29
CA ALA A 324 -10.35 -14.83 -10.22
C ALA A 324 -11.45 -13.76 -10.20
N THR A 325 -11.78 -13.14 -11.34
CA THR A 325 -12.89 -12.18 -11.43
C THR A 325 -14.22 -12.78 -10.93
N TYR A 326 -14.53 -14.01 -11.31
CA TYR A 326 -15.73 -14.69 -10.81
C TYR A 326 -15.69 -14.95 -9.29
N ILE A 327 -14.53 -15.29 -8.74
CA ILE A 327 -14.35 -15.44 -7.27
C ILE A 327 -14.63 -14.12 -6.57
N PHE A 328 -14.11 -12.99 -7.07
CA PHE A 328 -14.41 -11.66 -6.52
C PHE A 328 -15.89 -11.33 -6.61
N GLN A 329 -16.56 -11.63 -7.74
CA GLN A 329 -18.01 -11.44 -7.87
C GLN A 329 -18.78 -12.25 -6.82
N GLN A 330 -18.43 -13.52 -6.57
CA GLN A 330 -19.06 -14.33 -5.54
C GLN A 330 -18.78 -13.78 -4.14
N LEU A 331 -17.53 -13.37 -3.86
CA LEU A 331 -17.15 -12.80 -2.59
C LEU A 331 -17.96 -11.55 -2.24
N PHE A 332 -17.96 -10.57 -3.14
CA PHE A 332 -18.70 -9.32 -2.94
C PHE A 332 -20.21 -9.49 -3.02
N GLY A 333 -20.70 -10.47 -3.82
CA GLY A 333 -22.12 -10.77 -3.95
C GLY A 333 -22.73 -11.41 -2.71
N LYS A 334 -21.97 -12.26 -2.01
CA LYS A 334 -22.49 -13.08 -0.89
C LYS A 334 -22.09 -12.59 0.49
N SER A 335 -21.11 -11.70 0.58
CA SER A 335 -20.61 -11.19 1.86
C SER A 335 -20.86 -9.70 1.99
N ARG A 336 -20.94 -9.21 3.24
CA ARG A 336 -21.00 -7.77 3.49
C ARG A 336 -19.63 -7.15 3.24
N MET A 337 -19.60 -5.92 2.74
CA MET A 337 -18.38 -5.18 2.50
C MET A 337 -17.51 -5.08 3.77
N GLN A 338 -18.13 -4.85 4.92
CA GLN A 338 -17.46 -4.78 6.22
C GLN A 338 -16.76 -6.08 6.61
N GLU A 339 -17.36 -7.25 6.32
CA GLU A 339 -16.77 -8.57 6.57
C GLU A 339 -15.53 -8.77 5.70
N ILE A 340 -15.60 -8.35 4.43
CA ILE A 340 -14.48 -8.37 3.49
C ILE A 340 -13.34 -7.46 3.99
N LEU A 341 -13.64 -6.22 4.38
CA LEU A 341 -12.63 -5.30 4.91
C LEU A 341 -11.96 -5.83 6.18
N THR A 342 -12.73 -6.41 7.11
CA THR A 342 -12.21 -7.04 8.33
C THR A 342 -11.28 -8.21 8.01
N PHE A 343 -11.63 -9.02 7.00
CA PHE A 343 -10.79 -10.10 6.51
C PHE A 343 -9.50 -9.57 5.86
N LEU A 344 -9.59 -8.52 5.06
CA LEU A 344 -8.43 -7.89 4.41
C LEU A 344 -7.48 -7.23 5.42
N ASP A 345 -8.00 -6.76 6.57
CA ASP A 345 -7.19 -6.29 7.70
C ASP A 345 -6.50 -7.42 8.49
N GLU A 346 -6.83 -8.69 8.18
CA GLU A 346 -6.33 -9.87 8.90
C GLU A 346 -6.78 -9.93 10.37
N ASN A 347 -7.93 -9.31 10.66
CA ASN A 347 -8.53 -9.24 11.99
C ASN A 347 -9.76 -10.14 12.15
N SER A 348 -10.11 -10.94 11.11
CA SER A 348 -11.23 -11.89 11.15
C SER A 348 -10.90 -13.13 12.01
N GLN A 349 -11.93 -13.70 12.61
CA GLN A 349 -11.83 -15.00 13.26
C GLN A 349 -11.98 -16.12 12.21
N VAL A 350 -11.48 -17.33 12.53
CA VAL A 350 -11.61 -18.48 11.62
C VAL A 350 -13.07 -18.79 11.26
N THR A 351 -13.99 -18.60 12.20
CA THR A 351 -15.44 -18.76 11.95
C THR A 351 -15.98 -17.80 10.91
N ASP A 352 -15.50 -16.54 10.93
CA ASP A 352 -15.89 -15.53 9.95
C ASP A 352 -15.31 -15.85 8.57
N GLU A 353 -14.06 -16.34 8.56
CA GLU A 353 -13.38 -16.78 7.34
C GLU A 353 -14.09 -17.97 6.69
N VAL A 354 -14.51 -18.97 7.48
CA VAL A 354 -15.29 -20.11 6.99
C VAL A 354 -16.61 -19.62 6.39
N LYS A 355 -17.32 -18.70 7.05
CA LYS A 355 -18.55 -18.11 6.51
C LYS A 355 -18.28 -17.37 5.20
N LEU A 356 -17.23 -16.56 5.14
CA LEU A 356 -16.83 -15.80 3.95
C LEU A 356 -16.52 -16.73 2.77
N PHE A 357 -15.81 -17.83 3.03
CA PHE A 357 -15.38 -18.77 2.00
C PHE A 357 -16.45 -19.77 1.60
N SER A 358 -17.46 -20.05 2.43
CA SER A 358 -18.55 -20.98 2.10
C SER A 358 -19.32 -20.58 0.85
N GLY A 359 -19.33 -19.27 0.51
CA GLY A 359 -19.93 -18.73 -0.70
C GLY A 359 -19.06 -18.84 -1.96
N LEU A 360 -17.78 -19.21 -1.84
CA LEU A 360 -16.85 -19.23 -2.96
C LEU A 360 -16.82 -20.56 -3.69
N PRO A 361 -16.46 -20.59 -4.97
CA PRO A 361 -16.18 -21.83 -5.69
C PRO A 361 -14.92 -22.47 -5.13
N TRP A 362 -15.03 -23.55 -4.37
CA TRP A 362 -13.92 -24.19 -3.64
C TRP A 362 -12.93 -24.95 -4.54
N TRP A 363 -13.36 -25.42 -5.72
CA TRP A 363 -12.52 -26.22 -6.62
C TRP A 363 -11.21 -25.54 -7.08
N PRO A 364 -11.21 -24.25 -7.48
CA PRO A 364 -9.98 -23.56 -7.81
C PRO A 364 -8.95 -23.54 -6.69
N PHE A 365 -9.41 -23.42 -5.45
CA PHE A 365 -8.54 -23.41 -4.27
C PHE A 365 -7.98 -24.80 -3.97
N LEU A 366 -8.81 -25.85 -4.00
CA LEU A 366 -8.36 -27.22 -3.76
C LEU A 366 -7.30 -27.69 -4.76
N LYS A 367 -7.45 -27.32 -6.03
CA LYS A 367 -6.45 -27.64 -7.05
C LYS A 367 -5.07 -27.05 -6.71
N ARG A 368 -5.02 -25.86 -6.06
CA ARG A 368 -3.77 -25.18 -5.70
C ARG A 368 -3.19 -25.65 -4.38
N ILE A 369 -3.99 -26.10 -3.43
CA ILE A 369 -3.49 -26.68 -2.19
C ILE A 369 -2.58 -27.86 -2.49
N LYS A 370 -2.97 -28.72 -3.46
CA LYS A 370 -2.15 -29.87 -3.90
C LYS A 370 -0.82 -29.49 -4.57
N LEU A 371 -0.67 -28.25 -5.03
CA LEU A 371 0.56 -27.75 -5.67
C LEU A 371 1.48 -27.04 -4.66
N LEU A 372 0.99 -26.73 -3.46
CA LEU A 372 1.72 -26.05 -2.40
C LEU A 372 2.17 -27.00 -1.29
N SER A 373 1.66 -28.24 -1.30
CA SER A 373 2.10 -29.37 -0.44
C SER A 373 3.22 -30.14 -1.14
#